data_ce938942f388e64603cdc09dff6b2adb
#
_entry.id   ce938942f388e64603cdc09dff6b2adb
#
_cell.length_a   1.000
_cell.length_b   1.000
_cell.length_c   1.000
_cell.angle_alpha   90.00
_cell.angle_beta   90.00
_cell.angle_gamma   90.00
#
_symmetry.space_group_name_H-M   'P 1'
#
loop_
_entity.id
_entity.type
_entity.pdbx_description
1 polymer ?
#
loop_
_entity_poly.entity_id
_entity_poly.type
_entity_poly.pdbx_seq_one_letter_code
_entity_poly.pdbx_strand_id
1 'polypeptide(L)'
;MLHTRISFIGGGNMARSIIGGLISQGYNAGNLSVSDPNTDALAALARDFGVQTTSDNTKITAEAQVVVLAVKPQVMKSVCLGLAPHLPPQCLVISIAAGIGCGSLKQWLGAQRHIVRAMPNTPALVLAGASGLYAAEGVTADEKALAEQLLKAVGTVAWVAEEALIDAVTAVSGSGPAYFFLLLEAMVDAGEHQGLDRKTARQLAVQTAVGAARLAQSDSELELAELRRRVTSPGGTTERAILTFEQNQFRQTVDIAMQACANRARQMADELGR
;
A
#
# COMPACT_ATOMS: atom_id res chain seq x y z
N MET A 1 19.49 0.56 10.18
CA MET A 1 18.05 0.92 10.30
C MET A 1 17.56 1.08 11.73
N LEU A 2 17.88 0.20 12.68
CA LEU A 2 17.34 0.25 14.07
C LEU A 2 17.54 1.60 14.81
N HIS A 3 18.41 2.45 14.33
CA HIS A 3 18.73 3.76 14.92
C HIS A 3 18.26 4.96 14.10
N THR A 4 17.64 4.75 12.91
CA THR A 4 17.15 5.84 12.05
C THR A 4 15.96 6.51 12.70
N ARG A 5 15.93 7.84 12.77
CA ARG A 5 14.77 8.59 13.27
C ARG A 5 13.76 8.78 12.13
N ILE A 6 12.58 8.21 12.33
CA ILE A 6 11.48 8.24 11.36
C ILE A 6 10.30 9.01 11.93
N SER A 7 9.85 10.02 11.22
CA SER A 7 8.69 10.83 11.58
C SER A 7 7.54 10.60 10.61
N PHE A 8 6.39 10.22 11.14
CA PHE A 8 5.16 10.04 10.35
C PHE A 8 4.30 11.30 10.45
N ILE A 9 3.98 11.89 9.32
CA ILE A 9 3.03 13.00 9.21
C ILE A 9 1.69 12.41 8.81
N GLY A 10 0.79 12.29 9.77
CA GLY A 10 -0.46 11.53 9.70
C GLY A 10 -0.36 10.20 10.45
N GLY A 11 -1.29 9.99 11.39
CA GLY A 11 -1.41 8.80 12.26
C GLY A 11 -2.54 7.84 11.85
N GLY A 12 -2.96 7.85 10.56
CA GLY A 12 -4.03 7.00 10.06
C GLY A 12 -3.65 5.52 9.98
N ASN A 13 -4.58 4.70 9.46
CA ASN A 13 -4.44 3.23 9.42
C ASN A 13 -3.14 2.74 8.77
N MET A 14 -2.69 3.38 7.68
CA MET A 14 -1.47 2.96 6.99
C MET A 14 -0.21 3.26 7.83
N ALA A 15 -0.12 4.47 8.41
CA ALA A 15 0.96 4.82 9.33
C ALA A 15 0.99 3.85 10.52
N ARG A 16 -0.18 3.58 11.12
CA ARG A 16 -0.33 2.61 12.21
C ARG A 16 0.17 1.22 11.83
N SER A 17 -0.16 0.75 10.62
CA SER A 17 0.30 -0.56 10.13
C SER A 17 1.82 -0.62 10.00
N ILE A 18 2.41 0.40 9.36
CA ILE A 18 3.86 0.46 9.16
C ILE A 18 4.59 0.54 10.52
N ILE A 19 4.12 1.38 11.43
CA ILE A 19 4.67 1.49 12.79
C ILE A 19 4.58 0.14 13.52
N GLY A 20 3.41 -0.49 13.52
CA GLY A 20 3.21 -1.80 14.15
C GLY A 20 4.12 -2.88 13.55
N GLY A 21 4.27 -2.90 12.22
CA GLY A 21 5.19 -3.80 11.52
C GLY A 21 6.65 -3.58 11.93
N LEU A 22 7.09 -2.31 11.98
CA LEU A 22 8.45 -1.96 12.44
C LEU A 22 8.71 -2.41 13.88
N ILE A 23 7.79 -2.11 14.79
CA ILE A 23 7.89 -2.50 16.20
C ILE A 23 7.93 -4.03 16.35
N SER A 24 7.09 -4.76 15.63
CA SER A 24 7.08 -6.23 15.66
C SER A 24 8.39 -6.87 15.18
N GLN A 25 9.15 -6.15 14.35
CA GLN A 25 10.49 -6.54 13.89
C GLN A 25 11.63 -6.02 14.79
N GLY A 26 11.29 -5.47 15.96
CA GLY A 26 12.29 -5.02 16.95
C GLY A 26 12.81 -3.59 16.72
N TYR A 27 12.11 -2.77 15.93
CA TYR A 27 12.48 -1.37 15.78
C TYR A 27 12.27 -0.60 17.08
N ASN A 28 13.22 0.29 17.43
CA ASN A 28 13.10 1.07 18.66
C ASN A 28 11.99 2.13 18.55
N ALA A 29 10.96 2.01 19.38
CA ALA A 29 9.85 2.94 19.44
C ALA A 29 10.29 4.40 19.70
N GLY A 30 11.38 4.62 20.47
CA GLY A 30 11.95 5.93 20.73
C GLY A 30 12.50 6.65 19.49
N ASN A 31 12.72 5.94 18.39
CA ASN A 31 13.14 6.51 17.11
C ASN A 31 11.96 6.75 16.15
N LEU A 32 10.73 6.46 16.59
CA LEU A 32 9.50 6.69 15.81
C LEU A 32 8.70 7.83 16.45
N SER A 33 8.31 8.78 15.63
CA SER A 33 7.44 9.86 16.02
C SER A 33 6.28 10.02 15.03
N VAL A 34 5.13 10.47 15.56
CA VAL A 34 3.91 10.63 14.77
C VAL A 34 3.27 11.96 15.07
N SER A 35 2.85 12.68 14.05
CA SER A 35 1.98 13.84 14.21
C SER A 35 0.65 13.63 13.50
N ASP A 36 -0.43 14.02 14.17
CA ASP A 36 -1.79 14.00 13.64
C ASP A 36 -2.66 15.03 14.37
N PRO A 37 -3.61 15.72 13.73
CA PRO A 37 -4.56 16.57 14.45
C PRO A 37 -5.54 15.78 15.33
N ASN A 38 -5.71 14.48 15.10
CA ASN A 38 -6.59 13.59 15.87
C ASN A 38 -5.86 13.09 17.13
N THR A 39 -6.14 13.70 18.27
CA THR A 39 -5.54 13.34 19.56
C THR A 39 -5.86 11.93 20.03
N ASP A 40 -7.02 11.38 19.69
CA ASP A 40 -7.41 10.02 20.08
C ASP A 40 -6.57 8.99 19.28
N ALA A 41 -6.34 9.24 17.99
CA ALA A 41 -5.44 8.42 17.19
C ALA A 41 -4.01 8.45 17.73
N LEU A 42 -3.52 9.63 18.12
CA LEU A 42 -2.20 9.80 18.75
C LEU A 42 -2.09 9.04 20.08
N ALA A 43 -3.09 9.18 20.95
CA ALA A 43 -3.14 8.46 22.23
C ALA A 43 -3.14 6.93 22.03
N ALA A 44 -3.86 6.43 21.02
CA ALA A 44 -3.86 5.02 20.69
C ALA A 44 -2.49 4.54 20.20
N LEU A 45 -1.82 5.31 19.33
CA LEU A 45 -0.47 4.97 18.83
C LEU A 45 0.57 4.96 19.95
N ALA A 46 0.53 5.96 20.86
CA ALA A 46 1.43 6.02 22.00
C ALA A 46 1.21 4.84 22.96
N ARG A 47 -0.06 4.51 23.26
CA ARG A 47 -0.41 3.41 24.16
C ARG A 47 -0.01 2.04 23.57
N ASP A 48 -0.29 1.81 22.27
CA ASP A 48 -0.15 0.50 21.65
C ASP A 48 1.29 0.21 21.21
N PHE A 49 2.07 1.24 20.88
CA PHE A 49 3.41 1.10 20.31
C PHE A 49 4.52 1.83 21.07
N GLY A 50 4.19 2.69 22.04
CA GLY A 50 5.19 3.45 22.80
C GLY A 50 5.92 4.52 21.98
N VAL A 51 5.38 4.95 20.84
CA VAL A 51 5.98 5.95 19.97
C VAL A 51 5.72 7.37 20.48
N GLN A 52 6.58 8.33 20.11
CA GLN A 52 6.39 9.74 20.42
C GLN A 52 5.26 10.32 19.55
N THR A 53 4.38 11.11 20.18
CA THR A 53 3.24 11.69 19.48
C THR A 53 3.09 13.18 19.75
N THR A 54 2.61 13.95 18.77
CA THR A 54 2.33 15.39 18.87
C THR A 54 1.27 15.79 17.85
N SER A 55 0.58 16.90 18.09
CA SER A 55 -0.29 17.54 17.09
C SER A 55 0.45 18.55 16.19
N ASP A 56 1.74 18.78 16.43
CA ASP A 56 2.56 19.76 15.71
C ASP A 56 3.58 19.04 14.84
N ASN A 57 3.39 19.10 13.52
CA ASN A 57 4.27 18.46 12.54
C ASN A 57 5.72 18.93 12.64
N THR A 58 5.96 20.20 13.00
CA THR A 58 7.30 20.80 13.00
C THR A 58 8.18 20.27 14.11
N LYS A 59 7.58 19.87 15.23
CA LYS A 59 8.32 19.35 16.40
C LYS A 59 9.03 18.02 16.15
N ILE A 60 8.53 17.20 15.23
CA ILE A 60 9.08 15.88 14.98
C ILE A 60 9.93 15.81 13.71
N THR A 61 10.00 16.90 12.92
CA THR A 61 10.73 16.89 11.64
C THR A 61 12.17 17.37 11.73
N ALA A 62 12.48 18.25 12.70
CA ALA A 62 13.79 18.88 12.81
C ALA A 62 14.98 17.90 12.93
N GLU A 63 14.76 16.73 13.52
CA GLU A 63 15.76 15.69 13.69
C GLU A 63 15.50 14.43 12.85
N ALA A 64 14.48 14.45 12.00
CA ALA A 64 14.09 13.30 11.22
C ALA A 64 15.11 13.01 10.10
N GLN A 65 15.51 11.76 9.97
CA GLN A 65 16.29 11.26 8.84
C GLN A 65 15.36 10.78 7.72
N VAL A 66 14.15 10.32 8.11
CA VAL A 66 13.07 9.95 7.19
C VAL A 66 11.78 10.60 7.64
N VAL A 67 11.08 11.22 6.71
CA VAL A 67 9.70 11.68 6.92
C VAL A 67 8.77 10.90 6.02
N VAL A 68 7.78 10.24 6.62
CA VAL A 68 6.71 9.53 5.91
C VAL A 68 5.47 10.42 5.85
N LEU A 69 5.10 10.85 4.66
CA LEU A 69 3.90 11.63 4.41
C LEU A 69 2.71 10.68 4.27
N ALA A 70 1.92 10.55 5.33
CA ALA A 70 0.79 9.63 5.48
C ALA A 70 -0.55 10.35 5.64
N VAL A 71 -0.63 11.59 5.22
CA VAL A 71 -1.87 12.39 5.23
C VAL A 71 -2.69 12.16 3.96
N LYS A 72 -3.97 12.53 4.01
CA LYS A 72 -4.84 12.48 2.82
C LYS A 72 -4.31 13.40 1.71
N PRO A 73 -4.45 13.01 0.43
CA PRO A 73 -3.96 13.80 -0.70
C PRO A 73 -4.47 15.26 -0.71
N GLN A 74 -5.71 15.50 -0.28
CA GLN A 74 -6.36 16.82 -0.28
C GLN A 74 -5.67 17.87 0.61
N VAL A 75 -4.97 17.43 1.65
CA VAL A 75 -4.24 18.32 2.58
C VAL A 75 -2.72 18.30 2.37
N MET A 76 -2.23 17.45 1.44
CA MET A 76 -0.79 17.22 1.24
C MET A 76 -0.04 18.51 0.92
N LYS A 77 -0.56 19.35 0.02
CA LYS A 77 0.09 20.62 -0.36
C LYS A 77 0.30 21.53 0.84
N SER A 78 -0.74 21.77 1.63
CA SER A 78 -0.64 22.64 2.81
C SER A 78 0.32 22.09 3.86
N VAL A 79 0.30 20.78 4.07
CA VAL A 79 1.23 20.09 4.97
C VAL A 79 2.67 20.22 4.48
N CYS A 80 2.94 19.97 3.22
CA CYS A 80 4.29 20.07 2.64
C CYS A 80 4.84 21.50 2.74
N LEU A 81 4.03 22.52 2.40
CA LEU A 81 4.45 23.92 2.50
C LEU A 81 4.77 24.31 3.94
N GLY A 82 4.01 23.83 4.93
CA GLY A 82 4.28 24.05 6.34
C GLY A 82 5.54 23.32 6.84
N LEU A 83 5.87 22.16 6.27
CA LEU A 83 7.03 21.36 6.65
C LEU A 83 8.34 21.84 6.00
N ALA A 84 8.28 22.39 4.80
CA ALA A 84 9.47 22.71 3.98
C ALA A 84 10.57 23.49 4.73
N PRO A 85 10.26 24.53 5.56
CA PRO A 85 11.29 25.26 6.31
C PRO A 85 11.93 24.47 7.46
N HIS A 86 11.30 23.39 7.90
CA HIS A 86 11.68 22.62 9.11
C HIS A 86 12.34 21.27 8.79
N LEU A 87 12.31 20.84 7.53
CA LEU A 87 12.92 19.58 7.10
C LEU A 87 14.44 19.70 7.00
N PRO A 88 15.22 18.80 7.61
CA PRO A 88 16.66 18.73 7.39
C PRO A 88 17.01 18.59 5.90
N PRO A 89 18.09 19.20 5.41
CA PRO A 89 18.45 19.15 3.98
C PRO A 89 18.55 17.74 3.40
N GLN A 90 19.08 16.79 4.18
CA GLN A 90 19.32 15.39 3.77
C GLN A 90 18.22 14.43 4.22
N CYS A 91 17.07 14.94 4.64
CA CYS A 91 15.95 14.09 5.05
C CYS A 91 15.33 13.40 3.83
N LEU A 92 15.25 12.08 3.87
CA LEU A 92 14.49 11.30 2.89
C LEU A 92 12.98 11.51 3.13
N VAL A 93 12.24 11.85 2.08
CA VAL A 93 10.78 11.95 2.14
C VAL A 93 10.17 10.75 1.44
N ILE A 94 9.32 10.01 2.16
CA ILE A 94 8.55 8.90 1.59
C ILE A 94 7.07 9.30 1.58
N SER A 95 6.47 9.43 0.41
CA SER A 95 5.04 9.69 0.29
C SER A 95 4.27 8.41 0.02
N ILE A 96 3.26 8.13 0.83
CA ILE A 96 2.33 7.01 0.62
C ILE A 96 0.96 7.46 0.09
N ALA A 97 0.85 8.70 -0.33
CA ALA A 97 -0.40 9.28 -0.83
C ALA A 97 -0.63 8.92 -2.31
N ALA A 98 -1.84 8.43 -2.61
CA ALA A 98 -2.26 8.25 -3.99
C ALA A 98 -2.45 9.61 -4.70
N GLY A 99 -2.15 9.68 -5.99
CA GLY A 99 -2.42 10.86 -6.80
C GLY A 99 -1.55 12.09 -6.53
N ILE A 100 -0.39 11.94 -5.84
CA ILE A 100 0.56 13.05 -5.65
C ILE A 100 1.91 12.64 -6.23
N GLY A 101 2.36 13.35 -7.27
CA GLY A 101 3.62 13.07 -7.96
C GLY A 101 4.84 13.66 -7.27
N CYS A 102 6.02 13.11 -7.59
CA CYS A 102 7.30 13.63 -7.10
C CYS A 102 7.54 15.08 -7.51
N GLY A 103 7.08 15.48 -8.70
CA GLY A 103 7.16 16.86 -9.18
C GLY A 103 6.46 17.84 -8.25
N SER A 104 5.20 17.54 -7.85
CA SER A 104 4.43 18.34 -6.91
C SER A 104 5.08 18.39 -5.53
N LEU A 105 5.56 17.24 -5.03
CA LEU A 105 6.26 17.17 -3.75
C LEU A 105 7.56 17.98 -3.76
N LYS A 106 8.35 17.91 -4.83
CA LYS A 106 9.56 18.73 -5.00
C LYS A 106 9.23 20.23 -5.08
N GLN A 107 8.13 20.60 -5.74
CA GLN A 107 7.67 21.97 -5.81
C GLN A 107 7.31 22.52 -4.41
N TRP A 108 6.65 21.73 -3.57
CA TRP A 108 6.18 22.17 -2.26
C TRP A 108 7.22 22.05 -1.14
N LEU A 109 8.12 21.07 -1.22
CA LEU A 109 9.14 20.79 -0.20
C LEU A 109 10.53 21.35 -0.52
N GLY A 110 10.76 21.73 -1.78
CA GLY A 110 12.05 22.14 -2.32
C GLY A 110 12.61 21.17 -3.35
N ALA A 111 13.17 21.71 -4.43
CA ALA A 111 13.59 20.95 -5.62
C ALA A 111 14.68 19.90 -5.35
N GLN A 112 15.52 20.12 -4.33
CA GLN A 112 16.65 19.22 -3.99
C GLN A 112 16.28 18.07 -3.06
N ARG A 113 14.99 17.89 -2.74
CA ARG A 113 14.55 16.83 -1.82
C ARG A 113 14.64 15.44 -2.45
N HIS A 114 15.16 14.49 -1.71
CA HIS A 114 15.15 13.09 -2.04
C HIS A 114 13.75 12.51 -1.71
N ILE A 115 13.05 12.06 -2.73
CA ILE A 115 11.66 11.63 -2.61
C ILE A 115 11.51 10.21 -3.13
N VAL A 116 10.89 9.36 -2.31
CA VAL A 116 10.37 8.05 -2.72
C VAL A 116 8.85 8.10 -2.68
N ARG A 117 8.21 7.77 -3.79
CA ARG A 117 6.77 7.46 -3.79
C ARG A 117 6.57 5.99 -3.47
N ALA A 118 5.67 5.70 -2.57
CA ALA A 118 5.25 4.36 -2.25
C ALA A 118 3.72 4.25 -2.38
N MET A 119 3.26 3.16 -2.94
CA MET A 119 1.85 2.82 -3.01
C MET A 119 1.61 1.49 -2.28
N PRO A 120 1.44 1.54 -0.95
CA PRO A 120 1.04 0.39 -0.14
C PRO A 120 -0.45 0.09 -0.31
N ASN A 121 -0.89 -1.02 0.29
CA ASN A 121 -2.31 -1.39 0.32
C ASN A 121 -2.77 -1.85 1.72
N THR A 122 -4.08 -1.95 1.92
CA THR A 122 -4.69 -2.23 3.22
C THR A 122 -4.32 -3.58 3.86
N PRO A 123 -3.95 -4.67 3.14
CA PRO A 123 -3.45 -5.88 3.77
C PRO A 123 -2.18 -5.69 4.62
N ALA A 124 -1.51 -4.53 4.54
CA ALA A 124 -0.48 -4.12 5.47
C ALA A 124 -0.92 -4.19 6.95
N LEU A 125 -2.22 -4.03 7.25
CA LEU A 125 -2.81 -4.19 8.58
C LEU A 125 -2.61 -5.59 9.19
N VAL A 126 -2.45 -6.60 8.34
CA VAL A 126 -2.20 -7.99 8.72
C VAL A 126 -0.82 -8.49 8.24
N LEU A 127 0.10 -7.58 8.00
CA LEU A 127 1.49 -7.83 7.56
C LEU A 127 1.59 -8.61 6.22
N ALA A 128 0.54 -8.52 5.40
CA ALA A 128 0.43 -9.15 4.09
C ALA A 128 0.23 -8.09 2.98
N GLY A 129 0.82 -6.91 3.14
CA GLY A 129 0.75 -5.83 2.19
C GLY A 129 1.57 -6.08 0.92
N ALA A 130 1.24 -5.34 -0.13
CA ALA A 130 2.04 -5.21 -1.33
C ALA A 130 2.25 -3.72 -1.62
N SER A 131 3.50 -3.31 -1.77
CA SER A 131 3.87 -1.91 -1.97
C SER A 131 4.70 -1.76 -3.24
N GLY A 132 4.26 -0.92 -4.18
CA GLY A 132 5.12 -0.47 -5.26
C GLY A 132 5.85 0.81 -4.88
N LEU A 133 7.13 0.93 -5.22
CA LEU A 133 7.99 2.06 -4.91
C LEU A 133 8.61 2.65 -6.18
N TYR A 134 8.68 3.95 -6.21
CA TYR A 134 9.45 4.71 -7.19
C TYR A 134 10.37 5.71 -6.48
N ALA A 135 11.63 5.75 -6.89
CA ALA A 135 12.62 6.72 -6.39
C ALA A 135 12.81 7.84 -7.38
N ALA A 136 12.57 9.10 -6.97
CA ALA A 136 12.89 10.26 -7.80
C ALA A 136 14.41 10.39 -8.00
N GLU A 137 14.80 11.14 -9.01
CA GLU A 137 16.19 11.47 -9.26
C GLU A 137 16.86 12.10 -8.03
N GLY A 138 18.10 11.68 -7.75
CA GLY A 138 18.89 12.08 -6.60
C GLY A 138 18.81 11.10 -5.41
N VAL A 139 17.82 10.23 -5.33
CA VAL A 139 17.70 9.23 -4.23
C VAL A 139 18.83 8.20 -4.34
N THR A 140 19.61 8.08 -3.27
CA THR A 140 20.76 7.18 -3.19
C THR A 140 20.36 5.71 -3.02
N ALA A 141 21.32 4.80 -3.22
CA ALA A 141 21.09 3.37 -2.99
C ALA A 141 20.75 3.06 -1.53
N ASP A 142 21.38 3.75 -0.58
CA ASP A 142 21.13 3.57 0.86
C ASP A 142 19.72 4.05 1.23
N GLU A 143 19.26 5.16 0.65
CA GLU A 143 17.91 5.67 0.87
C GLU A 143 16.84 4.75 0.25
N LYS A 144 17.11 4.18 -0.93
CA LYS A 144 16.25 3.14 -1.51
C LYS A 144 16.15 1.92 -0.57
N ALA A 145 17.29 1.43 -0.08
CA ALA A 145 17.32 0.31 0.85
C ALA A 145 16.54 0.62 2.14
N LEU A 146 16.66 1.84 2.65
CA LEU A 146 15.93 2.29 3.83
C LEU A 146 14.41 2.34 3.60
N ALA A 147 13.96 2.92 2.47
CA ALA A 147 12.54 2.96 2.10
C ALA A 147 11.97 1.54 1.90
N GLU A 148 12.73 0.66 1.25
CA GLU A 148 12.35 -0.73 1.04
C GLU A 148 12.18 -1.48 2.36
N GLN A 149 13.14 -1.38 3.27
CA GLN A 149 13.07 -2.03 4.58
C GLN A 149 11.88 -1.53 5.40
N LEU A 150 11.56 -0.23 5.32
CA LEU A 150 10.42 0.34 6.01
C LEU A 150 9.09 -0.26 5.53
N LEU A 151 8.93 -0.42 4.22
CA LEU A 151 7.70 -1.00 3.65
C LEU A 151 7.68 -2.54 3.74
N LYS A 152 8.83 -3.21 3.72
CA LYS A 152 8.96 -4.66 3.98
C LYS A 152 8.49 -5.07 5.38
N ALA A 153 8.45 -4.14 6.32
CA ALA A 153 7.89 -4.40 7.65
C ALA A 153 6.41 -4.82 7.61
N VAL A 154 5.69 -4.51 6.54
CA VAL A 154 4.26 -4.79 6.41
C VAL A 154 3.88 -5.65 5.19
N GLY A 155 4.86 -6.19 4.47
CA GLY A 155 4.59 -7.05 3.32
C GLY A 155 5.68 -7.06 2.27
N THR A 156 5.33 -7.29 1.01
CA THR A 156 6.25 -7.33 -0.12
C THR A 156 6.45 -5.96 -0.74
N VAL A 157 7.61 -5.75 -1.37
CA VAL A 157 7.97 -4.49 -2.04
C VAL A 157 8.45 -4.79 -3.46
N ALA A 158 7.99 -3.98 -4.41
CA ALA A 158 8.46 -3.98 -5.79
C ALA A 158 8.86 -2.57 -6.21
N TRP A 159 10.05 -2.41 -6.79
CA TRP A 159 10.49 -1.14 -7.38
C TRP A 159 10.02 -1.03 -8.82
N VAL A 160 9.55 0.14 -9.20
CA VAL A 160 9.24 0.46 -10.60
C VAL A 160 10.25 1.46 -11.15
N ALA A 161 10.56 1.33 -12.46
CA ALA A 161 11.57 2.13 -13.12
C ALA A 161 11.12 3.58 -13.38
N GLU A 162 9.84 3.78 -13.58
CA GLU A 162 9.25 5.07 -13.95
C GLU A 162 8.11 5.44 -13.01
N GLU A 163 7.97 6.73 -12.69
CA GLU A 163 6.92 7.22 -11.81
C GLU A 163 5.52 6.90 -12.31
N ALA A 164 5.30 6.95 -13.62
CA ALA A 164 4.01 6.66 -14.26
C ALA A 164 3.52 5.22 -13.97
N LEU A 165 4.42 4.29 -13.68
CA LEU A 165 4.07 2.91 -13.31
C LEU A 165 3.42 2.79 -11.93
N ILE A 166 3.51 3.82 -11.08
CA ILE A 166 2.78 3.84 -9.80
C ILE A 166 1.25 3.83 -10.01
N ASP A 167 0.75 4.32 -11.15
CA ASP A 167 -0.67 4.22 -11.47
C ASP A 167 -1.08 2.77 -11.78
N ALA A 168 -0.22 2.02 -12.47
CA ALA A 168 -0.42 0.59 -12.68
C ALA A 168 -0.30 -0.20 -11.36
N VAL A 169 0.65 0.15 -10.48
CA VAL A 169 0.73 -0.40 -9.11
C VAL A 169 -0.56 -0.13 -8.35
N THR A 170 -1.12 1.08 -8.47
CA THR A 170 -2.39 1.44 -7.84
C THR A 170 -3.52 0.52 -8.33
N ALA A 171 -3.59 0.26 -9.65
CA ALA A 171 -4.59 -0.62 -10.23
C ALA A 171 -4.39 -2.09 -9.84
N VAL A 172 -3.16 -2.58 -9.76
CA VAL A 172 -2.87 -3.99 -9.43
C VAL A 172 -3.00 -4.26 -7.94
N SER A 173 -2.29 -3.50 -7.10
CA SER A 173 -2.15 -3.81 -5.67
C SER A 173 -2.83 -2.78 -4.77
N GLY A 174 -2.81 -1.50 -5.11
CA GLY A 174 -3.42 -0.46 -4.28
C GLY A 174 -4.92 -0.68 -4.10
N SER A 175 -5.65 -0.84 -5.21
CA SER A 175 -7.08 -1.11 -5.26
C SER A 175 -7.42 -2.60 -5.27
N GLY A 176 -6.44 -3.47 -5.56
CA GLY A 176 -6.60 -4.93 -5.67
C GLY A 176 -7.37 -5.59 -4.55
N PRO A 177 -7.18 -5.26 -3.28
CA PRO A 177 -7.95 -5.86 -2.18
C PRO A 177 -9.47 -5.74 -2.36
N ALA A 178 -9.96 -4.62 -2.91
CA ALA A 178 -11.38 -4.43 -3.17
C ALA A 178 -11.91 -5.39 -4.24
N TYR A 179 -11.10 -5.72 -5.25
CA TYR A 179 -11.49 -6.67 -6.29
C TYR A 179 -11.62 -8.08 -5.74
N PHE A 180 -10.71 -8.49 -4.86
CA PHE A 180 -10.80 -9.77 -4.17
C PHE A 180 -12.01 -9.83 -3.23
N PHE A 181 -12.32 -8.74 -2.53
CA PHE A 181 -13.52 -8.69 -1.68
C PHE A 181 -14.79 -8.79 -2.51
N LEU A 182 -14.88 -8.11 -3.65
CA LEU A 182 -16.00 -8.21 -4.58
C LEU A 182 -16.17 -9.65 -5.12
N LEU A 183 -15.07 -10.31 -5.51
CA LEU A 183 -15.11 -11.70 -5.95
C LEU A 183 -15.57 -12.64 -4.84
N LEU A 184 -15.04 -12.47 -3.62
CA LEU A 184 -15.43 -13.27 -2.45
C LEU A 184 -16.91 -13.09 -2.11
N GLU A 185 -17.41 -11.85 -2.19
CA GLU A 185 -18.82 -11.51 -1.98
C GLU A 185 -19.71 -12.24 -2.98
N ALA A 186 -19.37 -12.18 -4.28
CA ALA A 186 -20.08 -12.90 -5.33
C ALA A 186 -20.04 -14.43 -5.14
N MET A 187 -18.89 -14.98 -4.69
CA MET A 187 -18.78 -16.42 -4.40
C MET A 187 -19.64 -16.84 -3.23
N VAL A 188 -19.75 -16.02 -2.18
CA VAL A 188 -20.61 -16.28 -1.01
C VAL A 188 -22.07 -16.28 -1.44
N ASP A 189 -22.51 -15.27 -2.18
CA ASP A 189 -23.90 -15.17 -2.65
C ASP A 189 -24.27 -16.34 -3.58
N ALA A 190 -23.36 -16.71 -4.50
CA ALA A 190 -23.57 -17.89 -5.34
C ALA A 190 -23.63 -19.21 -4.55
N GLY A 191 -22.84 -19.33 -3.47
CA GLY A 191 -22.88 -20.47 -2.57
C GLY A 191 -24.21 -20.59 -1.83
N GLU A 192 -24.77 -19.46 -1.39
CA GLU A 192 -26.11 -19.41 -0.78
C GLU A 192 -27.19 -19.84 -1.79
N HIS A 193 -27.15 -19.37 -3.01
CA HIS A 193 -28.08 -19.79 -4.07
C HIS A 193 -28.00 -21.31 -4.35
N GLN A 194 -26.86 -21.95 -4.06
CA GLN A 194 -26.68 -23.39 -4.20
C GLN A 194 -27.03 -24.18 -2.93
N GLY A 195 -27.53 -23.52 -1.87
CA GLY A 195 -28.03 -24.13 -0.67
C GLY A 195 -27.08 -24.18 0.52
N LEU A 196 -25.90 -23.55 0.44
CA LEU A 196 -25.04 -23.35 1.62
C LEU A 196 -25.62 -22.26 2.51
N ASP A 197 -25.45 -22.39 3.83
CA ASP A 197 -25.68 -21.26 4.71
C ASP A 197 -24.54 -20.20 4.51
N ARG A 198 -24.86 -18.91 4.73
CA ARG A 198 -23.94 -17.81 4.47
C ARG A 198 -22.63 -17.93 5.25
N LYS A 199 -22.66 -18.43 6.47
CA LYS A 199 -21.46 -18.58 7.31
C LYS A 199 -20.51 -19.60 6.70
N THR A 200 -21.04 -20.75 6.28
CA THR A 200 -20.27 -21.81 5.62
C THR A 200 -19.73 -21.34 4.27
N ALA A 201 -20.57 -20.72 3.43
CA ALA A 201 -20.16 -20.17 2.13
C ALA A 201 -19.00 -19.18 2.30
N ARG A 202 -19.12 -18.24 3.25
CA ARG A 202 -18.07 -17.25 3.55
C ARG A 202 -16.77 -17.92 4.04
N GLN A 203 -16.86 -18.88 4.96
CA GLN A 203 -15.68 -19.57 5.48
C GLN A 203 -14.92 -20.28 4.36
N LEU A 204 -15.63 -21.02 3.51
CA LEU A 204 -15.03 -21.74 2.39
C LEU A 204 -14.43 -20.79 1.35
N ALA A 205 -15.13 -19.73 0.95
CA ALA A 205 -14.64 -18.77 -0.04
C ALA A 205 -13.36 -18.08 0.44
N VAL A 206 -13.34 -17.55 1.66
CA VAL A 206 -12.18 -16.88 2.24
C VAL A 206 -10.99 -17.84 2.35
N GLN A 207 -11.19 -19.05 2.88
CA GLN A 207 -10.10 -20.02 3.03
C GLN A 207 -9.54 -20.48 1.67
N THR A 208 -10.40 -20.61 0.66
CA THR A 208 -9.98 -20.95 -0.71
C THR A 208 -9.09 -19.85 -1.30
N ALA A 209 -9.46 -18.58 -1.15
CA ALA A 209 -8.64 -17.46 -1.62
C ALA A 209 -7.27 -17.41 -0.93
N VAL A 210 -7.24 -17.58 0.39
CA VAL A 210 -5.98 -17.64 1.17
C VAL A 210 -5.11 -18.80 0.69
N GLY A 211 -5.68 -19.98 0.49
CA GLY A 211 -4.96 -21.17 0.03
C GLY A 211 -4.39 -21.00 -1.38
N ALA A 212 -5.19 -20.50 -2.31
CA ALA A 212 -4.76 -20.24 -3.68
C ALA A 212 -3.62 -19.21 -3.76
N ALA A 213 -3.73 -18.10 -3.00
CA ALA A 213 -2.69 -17.08 -2.93
C ALA A 213 -1.37 -17.64 -2.35
N ARG A 214 -1.46 -18.44 -1.28
CA ARG A 214 -0.27 -19.10 -0.68
C ARG A 214 0.39 -20.09 -1.64
N LEU A 215 -0.38 -20.87 -2.40
CA LEU A 215 0.17 -21.76 -3.43
C LEU A 215 0.92 -20.96 -4.52
N ALA A 216 0.34 -19.84 -4.97
CA ALA A 216 1.01 -18.97 -5.93
C ALA A 216 2.30 -18.34 -5.38
N GLN A 217 2.37 -18.04 -4.09
CA GLN A 217 3.57 -17.51 -3.43
C GLN A 217 4.64 -18.58 -3.20
N SER A 218 4.26 -19.84 -2.95
CA SER A 218 5.20 -20.92 -2.62
C SER A 218 6.05 -21.37 -3.81
N ASP A 219 5.62 -21.10 -5.03
CA ASP A 219 6.34 -21.40 -6.26
C ASP A 219 6.24 -20.20 -7.21
N SER A 220 7.09 -19.20 -6.97
CA SER A 220 7.10 -17.95 -7.72
C SER A 220 7.56 -18.08 -9.17
N GLU A 221 8.24 -19.19 -9.52
CA GLU A 221 8.70 -19.47 -10.88
C GLU A 221 7.59 -20.11 -11.74
N LEU A 222 6.55 -20.63 -11.10
CA LEU A 222 5.46 -21.27 -11.80
C LEU A 222 4.42 -20.25 -12.27
N GLU A 223 4.15 -20.23 -13.57
CA GLU A 223 3.13 -19.38 -14.15
C GLU A 223 1.74 -19.63 -13.56
N LEU A 224 0.99 -18.57 -13.26
CA LEU A 224 -0.38 -18.67 -12.71
C LEU A 224 -1.32 -19.49 -13.61
N ALA A 225 -1.11 -19.46 -14.92
CA ALA A 225 -1.85 -20.29 -15.88
C ALA A 225 -1.62 -21.78 -15.65
N GLU A 226 -0.41 -22.15 -15.28
CA GLU A 226 -0.08 -23.55 -14.97
C GLU A 226 -0.66 -24.00 -13.64
N LEU A 227 -0.63 -23.14 -12.59
CA LEU A 227 -1.32 -23.43 -11.34
C LEU A 227 -2.82 -23.68 -11.57
N ARG A 228 -3.46 -22.83 -12.37
CA ARG A 228 -4.86 -23.00 -12.76
C ARG A 228 -5.07 -24.35 -13.50
N ARG A 229 -4.20 -24.69 -14.45
CA ARG A 229 -4.29 -25.95 -15.20
C ARG A 229 -4.22 -27.18 -14.28
N ARG A 230 -3.34 -27.17 -13.28
CA ARG A 230 -3.18 -28.28 -12.34
C ARG A 230 -4.43 -28.59 -11.51
N VAL A 231 -5.29 -27.61 -11.29
CA VAL A 231 -6.56 -27.76 -10.56
C VAL A 231 -7.78 -27.83 -11.49
N THR A 232 -7.56 -27.99 -12.81
CA THR A 232 -8.61 -28.02 -13.83
C THR A 232 -8.54 -29.33 -14.60
N SER A 233 -9.24 -30.37 -14.08
CA SER A 233 -9.29 -31.67 -14.76
C SER A 233 -10.17 -31.60 -16.02
N PRO A 234 -9.76 -32.23 -17.15
CA PRO A 234 -10.57 -32.30 -18.33
C PRO A 234 -11.95 -32.94 -18.06
N GLY A 235 -13.02 -32.33 -18.57
CA GLY A 235 -14.40 -32.77 -18.33
C GLY A 235 -14.92 -32.52 -16.91
N GLY A 236 -14.11 -31.91 -16.02
CA GLY A 236 -14.46 -31.71 -14.62
C GLY A 236 -15.29 -30.45 -14.36
N THR A 237 -15.73 -30.30 -13.11
CA THR A 237 -16.54 -29.16 -12.63
C THR A 237 -15.78 -27.85 -12.74
N THR A 238 -14.48 -27.86 -12.42
CA THR A 238 -13.61 -26.68 -12.52
C THR A 238 -13.47 -26.20 -13.97
N GLU A 239 -13.27 -27.11 -14.93
CA GLU A 239 -13.20 -26.74 -16.34
C GLU A 239 -14.49 -26.06 -16.80
N ARG A 240 -15.66 -26.62 -16.42
CA ARG A 240 -16.96 -26.01 -16.77
C ARG A 240 -17.07 -24.58 -16.22
N ALA A 241 -16.68 -24.36 -14.97
CA ALA A 241 -16.70 -23.02 -14.36
C ALA A 241 -15.75 -22.05 -15.08
N ILE A 242 -14.51 -22.47 -15.35
CA ILE A 242 -13.52 -21.63 -16.06
C ILE A 242 -14.01 -21.27 -17.48
N LEU A 243 -14.54 -22.23 -18.22
CA LEU A 243 -15.12 -21.95 -19.55
C LEU A 243 -16.26 -20.94 -19.49
N THR A 244 -17.10 -21.01 -18.44
CA THR A 244 -18.18 -20.03 -18.25
C THR A 244 -17.63 -18.63 -17.97
N PHE A 245 -16.59 -18.49 -17.15
CA PHE A 245 -15.93 -17.20 -16.92
C PHE A 245 -15.33 -16.64 -18.21
N GLU A 246 -14.61 -17.46 -18.99
CA GLU A 246 -14.00 -17.02 -20.25
C GLU A 246 -15.06 -16.64 -21.30
N GLN A 247 -16.16 -17.39 -21.43
CA GLN A 247 -17.28 -17.06 -22.31
C GLN A 247 -17.96 -15.73 -21.95
N ASN A 248 -17.98 -15.37 -20.65
CA ASN A 248 -18.50 -14.10 -20.16
C ASN A 248 -17.41 -13.01 -20.08
N GLN A 249 -16.32 -13.15 -20.80
CA GLN A 249 -15.29 -12.10 -20.98
C GLN A 249 -14.67 -11.63 -19.67
N PHE A 250 -14.46 -12.53 -18.71
CA PHE A 250 -13.90 -12.19 -17.40
C PHE A 250 -12.59 -11.41 -17.50
N ARG A 251 -11.66 -11.85 -18.37
CA ARG A 251 -10.36 -11.17 -18.54
C ARG A 251 -10.52 -9.75 -19.05
N GLN A 252 -11.42 -9.55 -20.03
CA GLN A 252 -11.69 -8.21 -20.57
C GLN A 252 -12.31 -7.31 -19.51
N THR A 253 -13.22 -7.84 -18.69
CA THR A 253 -13.82 -7.09 -17.58
C THR A 253 -12.74 -6.65 -16.58
N VAL A 254 -11.80 -7.53 -16.21
CA VAL A 254 -10.69 -7.19 -15.32
C VAL A 254 -9.81 -6.10 -15.94
N ASP A 255 -9.43 -6.24 -17.22
CA ASP A 255 -8.61 -5.25 -17.92
C ASP A 255 -9.27 -3.86 -17.93
N ILE A 256 -10.53 -3.78 -18.35
CA ILE A 256 -11.30 -2.52 -18.38
C ILE A 256 -11.38 -1.88 -16.99
N ALA A 257 -11.65 -2.67 -15.95
CA ALA A 257 -11.75 -2.18 -14.58
C ALA A 257 -10.41 -1.62 -14.07
N MET A 258 -9.32 -2.32 -14.32
CA MET A 258 -7.98 -1.89 -13.93
C MET A 258 -7.52 -0.65 -14.72
N GLN A 259 -7.83 -0.55 -16.00
CA GLN A 259 -7.57 0.65 -16.80
C GLN A 259 -8.34 1.86 -16.26
N ALA A 260 -9.62 1.68 -15.90
CA ALA A 260 -10.41 2.74 -15.29
C ALA A 260 -9.79 3.23 -13.96
N CYS A 261 -9.29 2.31 -13.13
CA CYS A 261 -8.59 2.64 -11.90
C CYS A 261 -7.30 3.44 -12.16
N ALA A 262 -6.44 3.00 -13.08
CA ALA A 262 -5.20 3.70 -13.42
C ALA A 262 -5.48 5.08 -14.05
N ASN A 263 -6.51 5.20 -14.88
CA ASN A 263 -6.93 6.48 -15.44
C ASN A 263 -7.38 7.45 -14.35
N ARG A 264 -8.15 6.96 -13.36
CA ARG A 264 -8.57 7.80 -12.23
C ARG A 264 -7.39 8.25 -11.37
N ALA A 265 -6.41 7.38 -11.15
CA ALA A 265 -5.18 7.75 -10.42
C ALA A 265 -4.44 8.90 -11.12
N ARG A 266 -4.32 8.88 -12.45
CA ARG A 266 -3.73 9.98 -13.24
C ARG A 266 -4.54 11.27 -13.13
N GLN A 267 -5.86 11.21 -13.28
CA GLN A 267 -6.73 12.38 -13.10
C GLN A 267 -6.59 13.00 -11.71
N MET A 268 -6.51 12.17 -10.66
CA MET A 268 -6.27 12.66 -9.30
C MET A 268 -4.92 13.37 -9.19
N ALA A 269 -3.88 12.89 -9.85
CA ALA A 269 -2.58 13.55 -9.86
C ALA A 269 -2.65 14.94 -10.52
N ASP A 270 -3.40 15.08 -11.59
CA ASP A 270 -3.63 16.37 -12.25
C ASP A 270 -4.48 17.33 -11.39
N GLU A 271 -5.47 16.81 -10.67
CA GLU A 271 -6.37 17.60 -9.82
C GLU A 271 -5.68 18.07 -8.53
N LEU A 272 -4.87 17.22 -7.90
CA LEU A 272 -4.31 17.42 -6.55
C LEU A 272 -2.85 17.87 -6.57
N GLY A 273 -2.15 17.67 -7.66
CA GLY A 273 -0.73 18.01 -7.83
C GLY A 273 -0.45 19.48 -8.16
N ARG A 274 -1.48 20.32 -8.29
CA ARG A 274 -1.39 21.74 -8.66
C ARG A 274 -1.02 22.65 -7.50
#